data_30f5e7d62035314c3743f20231685f2a
#
_entry.id   30f5e7d62035314c3743f20231685f2a
#
_cell.length_a   1.000
_cell.length_b   1.000
_cell.length_c   1.000
_cell.angle_alpha   90.00
_cell.angle_beta   90.00
_cell.angle_gamma   90.00
#
_symmetry.space_group_name_H-M   'P 1'
#
loop_
_entity.id
_entity.type
_entity.pdbx_description
1 polymer ?
#
loop_
_entity_poly.entity_id
_entity_poly.type
_entity_poly.pdbx_seq_one_letter_code
_entity_poly.pdbx_strand_id
1 'polypeptide(L)'
;ESFKYLFENNINAYETDILISKDLIPVITHDFRLEPSFTKDSEGNWIEDENIKIFDLTYEELLKFDVGSINKLSRYGRRFVNQKPLENQRIPKLSELLDLSSKNKSENLLINLEIKSTPDEENLTPAPEDTVKLVVNEINKSNLKDQIIVSSFDWRTLTEIKNQYPEISRAYLTYQQVRGMKIKKTIYNRSPWMSFLPFYEDHELPKIIKSQGGKAWHPYRKDITKKLVDISHQEDLPVNVWTVNEE
;
A
#
# COMPACT_ATOMS: atom_id res chain seq x y z
N GLU A 1 -14.02 6.75 7.91
CA GLU A 1 -15.16 7.26 7.12
C GLU A 1 -15.09 6.83 5.64
N SER A 2 -13.94 6.96 4.94
CA SER A 2 -13.82 6.55 3.52
C SER A 2 -14.26 5.10 3.28
N PHE A 3 -13.82 4.16 4.12
CA PHE A 3 -14.20 2.76 3.99
C PHE A 3 -15.69 2.50 4.30
N LYS A 4 -16.30 3.23 5.22
CA LYS A 4 -17.75 3.17 5.44
C LYS A 4 -18.50 3.59 4.19
N TYR A 5 -18.07 4.71 3.58
CA TYR A 5 -18.65 5.19 2.33
C TYR A 5 -18.59 4.15 1.20
N LEU A 6 -17.48 3.39 1.08
CA LEU A 6 -17.36 2.32 0.08
C LEU A 6 -18.46 1.26 0.27
N PHE A 7 -18.67 0.79 1.48
CA PHE A 7 -19.68 -0.23 1.78
C PHE A 7 -21.09 0.29 1.61
N GLU A 8 -21.38 1.53 2.04
CA GLU A 8 -22.66 2.19 1.87
C GLU A 8 -23.04 2.38 0.39
N ASN A 9 -22.04 2.47 -0.50
CA ASN A 9 -22.24 2.61 -1.95
C ASN A 9 -22.01 1.31 -2.73
N ASN A 10 -21.98 0.16 -2.07
CA ASN A 10 -21.80 -1.17 -2.68
C ASN A 10 -20.53 -1.30 -3.54
N ILE A 11 -19.45 -0.61 -3.16
CA ILE A 11 -18.16 -0.75 -3.80
C ILE A 11 -17.49 -2.01 -3.26
N ASN A 12 -17.24 -2.98 -4.13
CA ASN A 12 -16.79 -4.32 -3.78
C ASN A 12 -15.28 -4.51 -3.87
N ALA A 13 -14.52 -3.48 -4.21
CA ALA A 13 -13.06 -3.56 -4.26
C ALA A 13 -12.43 -2.27 -3.74
N TYR A 14 -11.36 -2.42 -2.95
CA TYR A 14 -10.56 -1.29 -2.51
C TYR A 14 -9.10 -1.68 -2.30
N GLU A 15 -8.27 -0.68 -2.31
CA GLU A 15 -6.86 -0.78 -1.98
C GLU A 15 -6.55 0.12 -0.77
N THR A 16 -5.57 -0.27 0.03
CA THR A 16 -5.06 0.54 1.13
C THR A 16 -3.64 0.16 1.53
N ASP A 17 -2.94 1.12 2.13
CA ASP A 17 -1.54 1.04 2.50
C ASP A 17 -1.37 0.73 3.98
N ILE A 18 -0.42 -0.15 4.30
CA ILE A 18 -0.11 -0.58 5.65
C ILE A 18 1.31 -0.17 6.02
N LEU A 19 1.44 0.52 7.13
CA LEU A 19 2.68 0.74 7.85
C LEU A 19 2.61 0.13 9.25
N ILE A 20 3.74 0.12 9.94
CA ILE A 20 3.86 -0.43 11.29
C ILE A 20 4.24 0.70 12.25
N SER A 21 3.54 0.81 13.37
CA SER A 21 3.91 1.73 14.46
C SER A 21 5.09 1.20 15.28
N LYS A 22 5.68 2.04 16.13
CA LYS A 22 6.79 1.71 17.03
C LYS A 22 6.50 0.51 17.96
N ASP A 23 5.27 0.41 18.41
CA ASP A 23 4.77 -0.69 19.24
C ASP A 23 4.22 -1.87 18.44
N LEU A 24 4.65 -1.98 17.16
CA LEU A 24 4.41 -3.11 16.26
C LEU A 24 2.92 -3.33 15.91
N ILE A 25 2.14 -2.27 15.85
CA ILE A 25 0.74 -2.32 15.42
C ILE A 25 0.64 -1.95 13.94
N PRO A 26 0.06 -2.81 13.07
CA PRO A 26 -0.24 -2.45 11.68
C PRO A 26 -1.30 -1.35 11.61
N VAL A 27 -0.98 -0.25 10.93
CA VAL A 27 -1.81 0.95 10.77
C VAL A 27 -2.03 1.30 9.30
N ILE A 28 -3.14 1.94 9.00
CA ILE A 28 -3.53 2.31 7.63
C ILE A 28 -3.07 3.75 7.35
N THR A 29 -1.98 3.87 6.62
CA THR A 29 -1.47 5.16 6.13
C THR A 29 -0.51 4.95 4.97
N HIS A 30 -0.48 5.90 4.02
CA HIS A 30 0.32 5.79 2.79
C HIS A 30 1.78 6.18 2.98
N ASP A 31 2.04 7.31 3.64
CA ASP A 31 3.39 7.87 3.72
C ASP A 31 4.12 7.37 4.98
N PHE A 32 5.43 7.09 4.85
CA PHE A 32 6.28 6.66 5.97
C PHE A 32 6.41 7.73 7.08
N ARG A 33 6.06 8.97 6.75
CA ARG A 33 6.07 10.13 7.65
C ARG A 33 4.72 10.81 7.64
N LEU A 34 4.36 11.45 8.75
CA LEU A 34 3.18 12.31 8.80
C LEU A 34 3.34 13.45 7.79
N GLU A 35 2.36 13.63 6.92
CA GLU A 35 2.41 14.64 5.85
C GLU A 35 1.76 15.94 6.32
N PRO A 36 2.50 17.06 6.40
CA PRO A 36 1.99 18.34 6.91
C PRO A 36 0.79 18.89 6.14
N SER A 37 0.64 18.48 4.88
CA SER A 37 -0.47 18.94 4.05
C SER A 37 -1.84 18.43 4.50
N PHE A 38 -1.90 17.39 5.33
CA PHE A 38 -3.17 16.80 5.81
C PHE A 38 -3.10 16.24 7.24
N THR A 39 -2.10 16.67 8.03
CA THR A 39 -1.99 16.24 9.42
C THR A 39 -2.00 17.43 10.36
N LYS A 40 -2.88 17.38 11.36
CA LYS A 40 -2.92 18.34 12.46
C LYS A 40 -2.47 17.69 13.77
N ASP A 41 -1.88 18.48 14.65
CA ASP A 41 -1.54 18.08 16.01
C ASP A 41 -2.78 18.06 16.93
N SER A 42 -2.58 17.75 18.20
CA SER A 42 -3.63 17.71 19.23
C SER A 42 -4.25 19.08 19.54
N GLU A 43 -3.59 20.18 19.17
CA GLU A 43 -4.08 21.55 19.33
C GLU A 43 -4.87 22.03 18.10
N GLY A 44 -4.89 21.22 17.03
CA GLY A 44 -5.57 21.53 15.76
C GLY A 44 -4.72 22.34 14.78
N ASN A 45 -3.43 22.54 15.07
CA ASN A 45 -2.49 23.22 14.17
C ASN A 45 -1.94 22.22 13.14
N TRP A 46 -1.69 22.70 11.91
CA TRP A 46 -0.95 21.93 10.93
C TRP A 46 0.45 21.66 11.42
N ILE A 47 0.91 20.39 11.40
CA ILE A 47 2.30 20.07 11.74
C ILE A 47 3.23 20.73 10.72
N GLU A 48 4.42 21.14 11.18
CA GLU A 48 5.46 21.74 10.32
C GLU A 48 6.62 20.78 10.05
N ASP A 49 6.85 19.83 10.97
CA ASP A 49 7.94 18.86 10.85
C ASP A 49 7.56 17.74 9.84
N GLU A 50 8.28 17.71 8.72
CA GLU A 50 8.15 16.69 7.67
C GLU A 50 8.88 15.37 8.00
N ASN A 51 9.57 15.28 9.16
CA ASN A 51 10.40 14.13 9.50
C ASN A 51 9.79 13.20 10.54
N ILE A 52 8.55 13.45 10.97
CA ILE A 52 7.86 12.62 11.97
C ILE A 52 7.52 11.26 11.32
N LYS A 53 8.28 10.23 11.65
CA LYS A 53 8.09 8.88 11.09
C LYS A 53 6.97 8.14 11.82
N ILE A 54 6.17 7.39 11.09
CA ILE A 54 5.15 6.49 11.65
C ILE A 54 5.79 5.46 12.57
N PHE A 55 6.92 4.89 12.17
CA PHE A 55 7.63 3.84 12.93
C PHE A 55 8.31 4.36 14.21
N ASP A 56 8.46 5.66 14.37
CA ASP A 56 9.01 6.25 15.62
C ASP A 56 7.92 6.51 16.68
N LEU A 57 6.63 6.40 16.31
CA LEU A 57 5.48 6.67 17.17
C LEU A 57 4.74 5.38 17.55
N THR A 58 4.39 5.26 18.83
CA THR A 58 3.42 4.26 19.29
C THR A 58 2.03 4.57 18.72
N TYR A 59 1.14 3.58 18.71
CA TYR A 59 -0.22 3.81 18.23
C TYR A 59 -0.95 4.87 19.08
N GLU A 60 -0.71 4.90 20.39
CA GLU A 60 -1.28 5.92 21.28
C GLU A 60 -0.79 7.34 20.94
N GLU A 61 0.47 7.48 20.53
CA GLU A 61 1.01 8.74 20.03
C GLU A 61 0.42 9.12 18.68
N LEU A 62 0.21 8.16 17.76
CA LEU A 62 -0.45 8.39 16.48
C LEU A 62 -1.89 8.88 16.65
N LEU A 63 -2.60 8.46 17.69
CA LEU A 63 -3.97 8.92 17.99
C LEU A 63 -4.06 10.42 18.33
N LYS A 64 -2.95 11.09 18.62
CA LYS A 64 -2.92 12.53 18.89
C LYS A 64 -3.02 13.38 17.62
N PHE A 65 -2.85 12.79 16.44
CA PHE A 65 -2.91 13.50 15.18
C PHE A 65 -4.27 13.36 14.51
N ASP A 66 -4.76 14.45 13.91
CA ASP A 66 -5.96 14.45 13.07
C ASP A 66 -5.57 14.49 11.59
N VAL A 67 -5.99 13.47 10.84
CA VAL A 67 -5.70 13.29 9.42
C VAL A 67 -6.93 13.45 8.52
N GLY A 68 -8.00 14.03 9.04
CA GLY A 68 -9.29 14.14 8.35
C GLY A 68 -9.48 15.37 7.48
N SER A 69 -8.48 16.26 7.44
CA SER A 69 -8.57 17.50 6.68
C SER A 69 -7.36 17.69 5.78
N ILE A 70 -7.52 18.51 4.72
CA ILE A 70 -6.40 18.95 3.87
C ILE A 70 -6.16 20.43 4.06
N ASN A 71 -4.89 20.81 4.25
CA ASN A 71 -4.47 22.20 4.22
C ASN A 71 -4.58 22.76 2.78
N LYS A 72 -5.64 23.49 2.51
CA LYS A 72 -5.94 24.06 1.18
C LYS A 72 -4.89 25.08 0.69
N LEU A 73 -4.06 25.61 1.58
CA LEU A 73 -2.95 26.51 1.23
C LEU A 73 -1.70 25.72 0.77
N SER A 74 -1.60 24.44 1.11
CA SER A 74 -0.49 23.59 0.66
C SER A 74 -0.56 23.33 -0.85
N ARG A 75 0.59 22.95 -1.46
CA ARG A 75 0.64 22.53 -2.86
C ARG A 75 -0.26 21.30 -3.11
N TYR A 76 -0.32 20.39 -2.16
CA TYR A 76 -1.17 19.20 -2.23
C TYR A 76 -2.66 19.57 -2.15
N GLY A 77 -3.03 20.39 -1.15
CA GLY A 77 -4.42 20.78 -0.92
C GLY A 77 -5.05 21.58 -2.08
N ARG A 78 -4.23 22.33 -2.82
CA ARG A 78 -4.72 23.04 -4.03
C ARG A 78 -5.16 22.09 -5.15
N ARG A 79 -4.75 20.82 -5.14
CA ARG A 79 -5.20 19.80 -6.10
C ARG A 79 -6.55 19.20 -5.72
N PHE A 80 -6.94 19.28 -4.44
CA PHE A 80 -8.14 18.64 -3.89
C PHE A 80 -9.08 19.64 -3.23
N VAL A 81 -9.36 20.74 -3.92
CA VAL A 81 -10.15 21.87 -3.42
C VAL A 81 -11.56 21.49 -2.97
N ASN A 82 -12.12 20.44 -3.55
CA ASN A 82 -13.47 19.96 -3.27
C ASN A 82 -13.53 18.95 -2.12
N GLN A 83 -12.39 18.54 -1.55
CA GLN A 83 -12.40 17.62 -0.42
C GLN A 83 -13.08 18.30 0.79
N LYS A 84 -14.05 17.59 1.35
CA LYS A 84 -14.73 18.00 2.57
C LYS A 84 -13.87 17.62 3.77
N PRO A 85 -13.56 18.56 4.67
CA PRO A 85 -12.84 18.22 5.90
C PRO A 85 -13.74 17.37 6.81
N LEU A 86 -13.14 16.37 7.44
CA LEU A 86 -13.74 15.58 8.50
C LEU A 86 -12.83 15.73 9.72
N GLU A 87 -13.34 16.38 10.76
CA GLU A 87 -12.54 16.60 11.98
C GLU A 87 -12.43 15.32 12.82
N ASN A 88 -11.40 15.26 13.64
CA ASN A 88 -11.15 14.16 14.57
C ASN A 88 -10.99 12.78 13.91
N GLN A 89 -10.48 12.73 12.69
CA GLN A 89 -10.14 11.46 12.06
C GLN A 89 -8.74 11.01 12.49
N ARG A 90 -8.62 9.76 12.84
CA ARG A 90 -7.39 9.13 13.30
C ARG A 90 -6.88 8.13 12.26
N ILE A 91 -5.57 7.87 12.28
CA ILE A 91 -5.00 6.75 11.54
C ILE A 91 -5.55 5.46 12.14
N PRO A 92 -6.31 4.64 11.39
CA PRO A 92 -6.89 3.42 11.94
C PRO A 92 -5.89 2.27 11.98
N LYS A 93 -6.16 1.27 12.84
CA LYS A 93 -5.46 -0.02 12.79
C LYS A 93 -5.95 -0.85 11.60
N LEU A 94 -5.09 -1.73 11.10
CA LEU A 94 -5.49 -2.73 10.12
C LEU A 94 -6.63 -3.62 10.66
N SER A 95 -6.58 -4.03 11.93
CA SER A 95 -7.63 -4.84 12.57
C SER A 95 -9.00 -4.16 12.51
N GLU A 96 -9.07 -2.84 12.72
CA GLU A 96 -10.34 -2.09 12.66
C GLU A 96 -10.95 -2.09 11.25
N LEU A 97 -10.08 -1.97 10.23
CA LEU A 97 -10.53 -2.07 8.83
C LEU A 97 -11.01 -3.48 8.49
N LEU A 98 -10.26 -4.51 8.89
CA LEU A 98 -10.63 -5.90 8.64
C LEU A 98 -11.93 -6.27 9.35
N ASP A 99 -12.15 -5.80 10.58
CA ASP A 99 -13.41 -5.97 11.31
C ASP A 99 -14.59 -5.30 10.60
N LEU A 100 -14.38 -4.06 10.11
CA LEU A 100 -15.39 -3.35 9.32
C LEU A 100 -15.71 -4.11 8.03
N SER A 101 -14.70 -4.59 7.33
CA SER A 101 -14.85 -5.33 6.09
C SER A 101 -15.51 -6.69 6.30
N SER A 102 -15.19 -7.39 7.39
CA SER A 102 -15.84 -8.65 7.78
C SER A 102 -17.34 -8.49 8.02
N LYS A 103 -17.75 -7.37 8.63
CA LYS A 103 -19.17 -7.05 8.86
C LYS A 103 -19.93 -6.72 7.57
N ASN A 104 -19.22 -6.27 6.54
CA ASN A 104 -19.78 -5.88 5.24
C ASN A 104 -19.33 -6.85 4.13
N LYS A 105 -18.88 -8.06 4.47
CA LYS A 105 -18.36 -9.05 3.53
C LYS A 105 -19.43 -9.41 2.50
N SER A 106 -19.07 -9.33 1.22
CA SER A 106 -19.79 -9.89 0.09
C SER A 106 -18.94 -10.96 -0.61
N GLU A 107 -19.55 -11.81 -1.41
CA GLU A 107 -18.83 -12.83 -2.20
C GLU A 107 -17.81 -12.22 -3.17
N ASN A 108 -18.11 -11.01 -3.66
CA ASN A 108 -17.28 -10.30 -4.65
C ASN A 108 -16.33 -9.28 -4.01
N LEU A 109 -16.20 -9.25 -2.68
CA LEU A 109 -15.29 -8.32 -2.03
C LEU A 109 -13.84 -8.67 -2.36
N LEU A 110 -13.09 -7.69 -2.86
CA LEU A 110 -11.65 -7.78 -3.12
C LEU A 110 -10.91 -6.68 -2.36
N ILE A 111 -9.95 -7.07 -1.57
CA ILE A 111 -9.14 -6.17 -0.74
C ILE A 111 -7.68 -6.27 -1.17
N ASN A 112 -7.10 -5.19 -1.68
CA ASN A 112 -5.67 -5.08 -1.92
C ASN A 112 -5.01 -4.39 -0.73
N LEU A 113 -4.15 -5.11 -0.01
CA LEU A 113 -3.39 -4.59 1.11
C LEU A 113 -1.95 -4.34 0.65
N GLU A 114 -1.56 -3.07 0.44
CA GLU A 114 -0.16 -2.74 0.13
C GLU A 114 0.68 -2.69 1.41
N ILE A 115 1.66 -3.58 1.54
CA ILE A 115 2.70 -3.45 2.56
C ILE A 115 3.70 -2.40 2.10
N LYS A 116 3.76 -1.29 2.84
CA LYS A 116 4.77 -0.25 2.63
C LYS A 116 6.06 -0.66 3.33
N SER A 117 7.09 -0.93 2.56
CA SER A 117 8.45 -1.20 3.00
C SER A 117 9.43 -0.64 1.98
N THR A 118 10.67 -0.40 2.36
CA THR A 118 11.68 0.16 1.47
C THR A 118 13.08 -0.36 1.80
N PRO A 119 13.86 -0.78 0.79
CA PRO A 119 15.27 -1.10 0.97
C PRO A 119 16.18 0.15 1.01
N ASP A 120 15.65 1.34 0.67
CA ASP A 120 16.44 2.56 0.56
C ASP A 120 16.68 3.22 1.92
N GLU A 121 15.82 2.97 2.92
CA GLU A 121 15.85 3.61 4.24
C GLU A 121 15.28 2.63 5.29
N GLU A 122 16.14 1.75 5.81
CA GLU A 122 15.76 0.60 6.67
C GLU A 122 15.09 0.99 8.00
N ASN A 123 15.22 2.24 8.44
CA ASN A 123 14.65 2.72 9.70
C ASN A 123 13.23 3.31 9.56
N LEU A 124 12.57 3.11 8.43
CA LEU A 124 11.18 3.53 8.18
C LEU A 124 10.15 2.47 8.54
N THR A 125 10.58 1.21 8.58
CA THR A 125 9.71 0.05 8.88
C THR A 125 10.53 -1.03 9.59
N PRO A 126 9.88 -1.98 10.28
CA PRO A 126 10.56 -3.22 10.69
C PRO A 126 11.13 -3.97 9.50
N ALA A 127 11.97 -4.98 9.76
CA ALA A 127 12.45 -5.89 8.72
C ALA A 127 11.26 -6.53 7.95
N PRO A 128 11.43 -6.87 6.66
CA PRO A 128 10.37 -7.46 5.84
C PRO A 128 9.69 -8.67 6.50
N GLU A 129 10.46 -9.56 7.12
CA GLU A 129 9.96 -10.73 7.84
C GLU A 129 9.01 -10.35 8.99
N ASP A 130 9.42 -9.42 9.84
CA ASP A 130 8.62 -8.95 10.97
C ASP A 130 7.35 -8.24 10.50
N THR A 131 7.49 -7.36 9.50
CA THR A 131 6.35 -6.65 8.90
C THR A 131 5.31 -7.63 8.35
N VAL A 132 5.74 -8.62 7.58
CA VAL A 132 4.87 -9.65 7.01
C VAL A 132 4.17 -10.46 8.10
N LYS A 133 4.89 -10.89 9.12
CA LYS A 133 4.34 -11.64 10.25
C LYS A 133 3.22 -10.87 10.95
N LEU A 134 3.43 -9.56 11.20
CA LEU A 134 2.43 -8.70 11.83
C LEU A 134 1.16 -8.56 10.98
N VAL A 135 1.33 -8.29 9.68
CA VAL A 135 0.19 -8.12 8.76
C VAL A 135 -0.57 -9.43 8.56
N VAL A 136 0.13 -10.54 8.32
CA VAL A 136 -0.50 -11.85 8.12
C VAL A 136 -1.21 -12.34 9.38
N ASN A 137 -0.71 -12.02 10.57
CA ASN A 137 -1.42 -12.30 11.82
C ASN A 137 -2.78 -11.62 11.88
N GLU A 138 -2.89 -10.36 11.44
CA GLU A 138 -4.19 -9.67 11.39
C GLU A 138 -5.11 -10.27 10.30
N ILE A 139 -4.56 -10.62 9.13
CA ILE A 139 -5.33 -11.31 8.07
C ILE A 139 -5.89 -12.64 8.60
N ASN A 140 -5.09 -13.43 9.28
CA ASN A 140 -5.51 -14.74 9.81
C ASN A 140 -6.56 -14.66 10.94
N LYS A 141 -6.62 -13.56 11.68
CA LYS A 141 -7.68 -13.31 12.67
C LYS A 141 -9.01 -12.93 12.02
N SER A 142 -8.96 -12.44 10.78
CA SER A 142 -10.15 -12.08 10.00
C SER A 142 -10.70 -13.30 9.25
N ASN A 143 -11.94 -13.21 8.80
CA ASN A 143 -12.53 -14.23 7.90
C ASN A 143 -12.42 -13.82 6.42
N LEU A 144 -11.44 -12.97 6.08
CA LEU A 144 -11.31 -12.32 4.77
C LEU A 144 -10.13 -12.81 3.95
N LYS A 145 -9.43 -13.86 4.37
CA LYS A 145 -8.21 -14.34 3.74
C LYS A 145 -8.36 -14.57 2.22
N ASP A 146 -9.48 -15.14 1.80
CA ASP A 146 -9.75 -15.45 0.39
C ASP A 146 -10.14 -14.20 -0.43
N GLN A 147 -10.49 -13.10 0.21
CA GLN A 147 -10.79 -11.80 -0.39
C GLN A 147 -9.58 -10.88 -0.46
N ILE A 148 -8.47 -11.25 0.21
CA ILE A 148 -7.29 -10.40 0.33
C ILE A 148 -6.22 -10.81 -0.68
N ILE A 149 -5.67 -9.81 -1.36
CA ILE A 149 -4.40 -9.90 -2.06
C ILE A 149 -3.42 -8.92 -1.41
N VAL A 150 -2.21 -9.37 -1.08
CA VAL A 150 -1.17 -8.50 -0.53
C VAL A 150 -0.28 -8.02 -1.66
N SER A 151 -0.04 -6.71 -1.73
CA SER A 151 0.85 -6.11 -2.70
C SER A 151 2.01 -5.36 -2.04
N SER A 152 3.08 -5.17 -2.76
CA SER A 152 4.20 -4.31 -2.35
C SER A 152 5.10 -3.93 -3.52
N PHE A 153 5.74 -2.76 -3.42
CA PHE A 153 6.91 -2.41 -4.24
C PHE A 153 8.17 -3.12 -3.77
N ASP A 154 8.28 -3.39 -2.48
CA ASP A 154 9.39 -4.13 -1.89
C ASP A 154 9.11 -5.63 -1.96
N TRP A 155 9.61 -6.27 -3.00
CA TRP A 155 9.41 -7.70 -3.23
C TRP A 155 10.06 -8.60 -2.18
N ARG A 156 10.91 -8.05 -1.31
CA ARG A 156 11.43 -8.80 -0.15
C ARG A 156 10.27 -9.25 0.75
N THR A 157 9.26 -8.38 0.98
CA THR A 157 8.05 -8.73 1.72
C THR A 157 7.24 -9.82 1.03
N LEU A 158 7.09 -9.73 -0.30
CA LEU A 158 6.37 -10.74 -1.08
C LEU A 158 7.12 -12.08 -1.13
N THR A 159 8.45 -12.05 -1.07
CA THR A 159 9.30 -13.24 -0.94
C THR A 159 9.09 -13.92 0.42
N GLU A 160 9.02 -13.14 1.50
CA GLU A 160 8.69 -13.67 2.82
C GLU A 160 7.28 -14.31 2.86
N ILE A 161 6.28 -13.65 2.27
CA ILE A 161 4.94 -14.23 2.14
C ILE A 161 4.99 -15.55 1.33
N LYS A 162 5.73 -15.57 0.21
CA LYS A 162 5.88 -16.79 -0.60
C LYS A 162 6.45 -17.96 0.21
N ASN A 163 7.43 -17.69 1.06
CA ASN A 163 8.15 -18.71 1.80
C ASN A 163 7.39 -19.19 3.05
N GLN A 164 6.76 -18.28 3.79
CA GLN A 164 6.16 -18.58 5.10
C GLN A 164 4.64 -18.72 5.06
N TYR A 165 3.97 -18.06 4.10
CA TYR A 165 2.49 -18.00 4.00
C TYR A 165 2.05 -18.15 2.53
N PRO A 166 2.42 -19.26 1.85
CA PRO A 166 2.21 -19.43 0.40
C PRO A 166 0.74 -19.34 -0.04
N GLU A 167 -0.18 -19.55 0.88
CA GLU A 167 -1.62 -19.46 0.67
C GLU A 167 -2.12 -18.02 0.55
N ILE A 168 -1.36 -17.01 1.00
CA ILE A 168 -1.72 -15.60 0.84
C ILE A 168 -1.45 -15.17 -0.60
N SER A 169 -2.48 -14.66 -1.28
CA SER A 169 -2.36 -14.13 -2.64
C SER A 169 -1.45 -12.90 -2.69
N ARG A 170 -0.59 -12.82 -3.73
CA ARG A 170 0.40 -11.74 -3.88
C ARG A 170 0.28 -11.03 -5.20
N ALA A 171 0.35 -9.70 -5.17
CA ALA A 171 0.46 -8.84 -6.35
C ALA A 171 1.76 -8.04 -6.29
N TYR A 172 2.33 -7.76 -7.44
CA TYR A 172 3.66 -7.16 -7.57
C TYR A 172 3.54 -5.75 -8.12
N LEU A 173 3.79 -4.75 -7.28
CA LEU A 173 3.85 -3.34 -7.69
C LEU A 173 5.19 -3.05 -8.36
N THR A 174 5.15 -2.24 -9.43
CA THR A 174 6.34 -1.89 -10.20
C THR A 174 6.34 -0.44 -10.63
N TYR A 175 7.55 0.18 -10.61
CA TYR A 175 7.78 1.53 -11.09
C TYR A 175 9.12 1.60 -11.83
N GLN A 176 9.09 1.97 -13.11
CA GLN A 176 10.26 1.98 -13.99
C GLN A 176 10.73 3.38 -14.37
N GLN A 177 9.98 4.44 -14.05
CA GLN A 177 10.34 5.79 -14.42
C GLN A 177 11.53 6.32 -13.60
N VAL A 178 12.44 7.02 -14.26
CA VAL A 178 13.62 7.64 -13.60
C VAL A 178 13.27 8.97 -12.93
N ARG A 179 12.19 9.65 -13.38
CA ARG A 179 11.75 10.95 -12.88
C ARG A 179 10.22 11.02 -12.82
N GLY A 180 9.70 11.82 -11.91
CA GLY A 180 8.29 12.23 -11.93
C GLY A 180 7.48 11.91 -10.68
N MET A 181 7.99 11.09 -9.75
CA MET A 181 7.34 10.79 -8.47
C MET A 181 8.34 10.80 -7.31
N LYS A 182 7.86 10.78 -6.08
CA LYS A 182 8.70 10.64 -4.86
C LYS A 182 9.39 9.26 -4.82
N ILE A 183 8.74 8.23 -5.38
CA ILE A 183 9.31 6.89 -5.48
C ILE A 183 10.40 6.84 -6.56
N LYS A 184 11.50 6.17 -6.27
CA LYS A 184 12.57 5.89 -7.23
C LYS A 184 12.21 4.67 -8.09
N LYS A 185 12.91 4.51 -9.23
CA LYS A 185 12.81 3.31 -10.06
C LYS A 185 13.05 2.05 -9.21
N THR A 186 12.08 1.13 -9.19
CA THR A 186 12.18 -0.13 -8.42
C THR A 186 12.68 -1.31 -9.25
N ILE A 187 12.46 -1.26 -10.58
CA ILE A 187 12.72 -2.36 -11.50
C ILE A 187 14.03 -2.11 -12.27
N TYR A 188 15.06 -2.87 -11.94
CA TYR A 188 16.35 -2.93 -12.63
C TYR A 188 17.10 -4.20 -12.23
N ASN A 189 18.13 -4.58 -12.99
CA ASN A 189 18.86 -5.82 -12.74
C ASN A 189 19.46 -5.85 -11.34
N ARG A 190 19.15 -6.91 -10.59
CA ARG A 190 19.58 -7.11 -9.19
C ARG A 190 19.11 -5.99 -8.24
N SER A 191 18.00 -5.37 -8.54
CA SER A 191 17.38 -4.37 -7.65
C SER A 191 17.07 -4.96 -6.28
N PRO A 192 17.42 -4.28 -5.17
CA PRO A 192 16.97 -4.69 -3.83
C PRO A 192 15.45 -4.70 -3.71
N TRP A 193 14.75 -3.81 -4.42
CA TRP A 193 13.29 -3.81 -4.51
C TRP A 193 12.73 -5.08 -5.12
N MET A 194 13.46 -5.74 -6.01
CA MET A 194 13.09 -7.01 -6.64
C MET A 194 13.67 -8.23 -5.90
N SER A 195 14.05 -8.08 -4.63
CA SER A 195 14.73 -9.17 -3.90
C SER A 195 15.99 -9.71 -4.62
N PHE A 196 16.71 -8.80 -5.28
CA PHE A 196 17.93 -9.08 -6.07
C PHE A 196 17.74 -10.06 -7.26
N LEU A 197 16.50 -10.24 -7.73
CA LEU A 197 16.24 -11.07 -8.91
C LEU A 197 16.93 -10.50 -10.16
N PRO A 198 17.39 -11.35 -11.08
CA PRO A 198 17.92 -10.90 -12.36
C PRO A 198 16.81 -10.31 -13.21
N PHE A 199 17.10 -9.20 -13.89
CA PHE A 199 16.19 -8.51 -14.79
C PHE A 199 17.00 -7.80 -15.88
N TYR A 200 16.71 -8.08 -17.13
CA TYR A 200 17.43 -7.54 -18.27
C TYR A 200 16.55 -6.77 -19.23
N GLU A 201 15.32 -7.27 -19.47
CA GLU A 201 14.41 -6.67 -20.44
C GLU A 201 12.96 -6.63 -19.92
N ASP A 202 12.24 -5.55 -20.26
CA ASP A 202 10.88 -5.29 -19.74
C ASP A 202 9.88 -6.42 -20.08
N HIS A 203 10.04 -7.11 -21.21
CA HIS A 203 9.16 -8.21 -21.58
C HIS A 203 9.30 -9.46 -20.71
N GLU A 204 10.38 -9.57 -19.90
CA GLU A 204 10.56 -10.65 -18.94
C GLU A 204 9.75 -10.45 -17.66
N LEU A 205 9.37 -9.20 -17.36
CA LEU A 205 8.79 -8.84 -16.06
C LEU A 205 7.52 -9.63 -15.71
N PRO A 206 6.52 -9.81 -16.61
CA PRO A 206 5.35 -10.65 -16.30
C PRO A 206 5.72 -12.10 -15.97
N LYS A 207 6.71 -12.69 -16.68
CA LYS A 207 7.20 -14.05 -16.43
C LYS A 207 7.93 -14.16 -15.11
N ILE A 208 8.75 -13.17 -14.77
CA ILE A 208 9.42 -13.11 -13.46
C ILE A 208 8.36 -13.08 -12.34
N ILE A 209 7.37 -12.19 -12.43
CA ILE A 209 6.29 -12.08 -11.45
C ILE A 209 5.54 -13.42 -11.32
N LYS A 210 5.18 -14.05 -12.45
CA LYS A 210 4.51 -15.36 -12.44
C LYS A 210 5.36 -16.43 -11.76
N SER A 211 6.66 -16.50 -12.07
CA SER A 211 7.61 -17.46 -11.45
C SER A 211 7.77 -17.28 -9.93
N GLN A 212 7.55 -16.06 -9.44
CA GLN A 212 7.49 -15.77 -8.00
C GLN A 212 6.14 -16.13 -7.37
N GLY A 213 5.20 -16.68 -8.14
CA GLY A 213 3.86 -17.06 -7.68
C GLY A 213 2.91 -15.86 -7.58
N GLY A 214 3.19 -14.79 -8.32
CA GLY A 214 2.31 -13.63 -8.42
C GLY A 214 0.94 -13.99 -9.00
N LYS A 215 -0.10 -13.42 -8.40
CA LYS A 215 -1.50 -13.55 -8.83
C LYS A 215 -1.97 -12.34 -9.63
N ALA A 216 -1.27 -11.20 -9.53
CA ALA A 216 -1.51 -10.01 -10.34
C ALA A 216 -0.22 -9.18 -10.47
N TRP A 217 -0.16 -8.38 -11.52
CA TRP A 217 0.87 -7.36 -11.73
C TRP A 217 0.23 -5.98 -11.63
N HIS A 218 0.84 -5.10 -10.80
CA HIS A 218 0.37 -3.74 -10.56
C HIS A 218 1.41 -2.72 -11.07
N PRO A 219 1.46 -2.43 -12.39
CA PRO A 219 2.40 -1.49 -12.97
C PRO A 219 1.92 -0.03 -12.86
N TYR A 220 2.87 0.90 -12.85
CA TYR A 220 2.57 2.29 -13.08
C TYR A 220 2.06 2.52 -14.50
N ARG A 221 1.02 3.35 -14.67
CA ARG A 221 0.34 3.57 -15.96
C ARG A 221 1.24 3.98 -17.13
N LYS A 222 2.40 4.59 -16.87
CA LYS A 222 3.36 4.98 -17.93
C LYS A 222 4.40 3.91 -18.25
N ASP A 223 4.42 2.82 -17.48
CA ASP A 223 5.36 1.71 -17.69
C ASP A 223 4.73 0.60 -18.54
N ILE A 224 3.43 0.72 -18.86
CA ILE A 224 2.67 -0.32 -19.54
C ILE A 224 2.56 -0.05 -21.04
N THR A 225 2.65 -1.11 -21.81
CA THR A 225 2.36 -1.13 -23.26
C THR A 225 1.41 -2.28 -23.58
N LYS A 226 0.71 -2.19 -24.72
CA LYS A 226 -0.14 -3.28 -25.17
C LYS A 226 0.60 -4.63 -25.20
N LYS A 227 1.84 -4.64 -25.71
CA LYS A 227 2.68 -5.84 -25.76
C LYS A 227 2.90 -6.46 -24.38
N LEU A 228 3.18 -5.64 -23.35
CA LEU A 228 3.39 -6.13 -21.98
C LEU A 228 2.11 -6.68 -21.36
N VAL A 229 0.95 -6.08 -21.66
CA VAL A 229 -0.36 -6.60 -21.24
C VAL A 229 -0.62 -7.94 -21.90
N ASP A 230 -0.40 -8.05 -23.22
CA ASP A 230 -0.60 -9.31 -23.96
C ASP A 230 0.28 -10.44 -23.41
N ILE A 231 1.57 -10.15 -23.10
CA ILE A 231 2.48 -11.12 -22.45
C ILE A 231 1.97 -11.51 -21.06
N SER A 232 1.53 -10.52 -20.26
CA SER A 232 1.01 -10.77 -18.91
C SER A 232 -0.21 -11.69 -18.94
N HIS A 233 -1.15 -11.45 -19.85
CA HIS A 233 -2.33 -12.29 -20.02
C HIS A 233 -2.00 -13.69 -20.56
N GLN A 234 -0.97 -13.85 -21.41
CA GLN A 234 -0.47 -15.17 -21.83
C GLN A 234 0.09 -15.99 -20.66
N GLU A 235 0.57 -15.34 -19.62
CA GLU A 235 1.04 -15.99 -18.38
C GLU A 235 -0.09 -16.15 -17.33
N ASP A 236 -1.36 -15.94 -17.68
CA ASP A 236 -2.50 -15.87 -16.74
C ASP A 236 -2.22 -14.93 -15.56
N LEU A 237 -1.69 -13.76 -15.85
CA LEU A 237 -1.35 -12.73 -14.85
C LEU A 237 -2.17 -11.47 -15.12
N PRO A 238 -3.26 -11.21 -14.37
CA PRO A 238 -4.04 -9.98 -14.46
C PRO A 238 -3.19 -8.74 -14.22
N VAL A 239 -3.57 -7.64 -14.89
CA VAL A 239 -2.85 -6.35 -14.79
C VAL A 239 -3.78 -5.29 -14.20
N ASN A 240 -3.40 -4.72 -13.04
CA ASN A 240 -4.10 -3.62 -12.38
C ASN A 240 -3.22 -2.38 -12.34
N VAL A 241 -3.56 -1.40 -13.15
CA VAL A 241 -2.73 -0.20 -13.37
C VAL A 241 -2.98 0.88 -12.33
N TRP A 242 -1.93 1.52 -11.83
CA TRP A 242 -1.99 2.65 -10.89
C TRP A 242 -1.23 3.86 -11.46
N THR A 243 -1.50 5.10 -11.16
CA THR A 243 -2.72 5.67 -10.62
C THR A 243 -3.52 6.21 -11.79
N VAL A 244 -4.75 5.78 -11.96
CA VAL A 244 -5.64 6.20 -13.05
C VAL A 244 -6.72 7.08 -12.44
N ASN A 245 -6.75 8.37 -12.81
CA ASN A 245 -7.68 9.38 -12.30
C ASN A 245 -8.57 9.98 -13.39
N GLU A 246 -8.33 9.64 -14.65
CA GLU A 246 -9.06 10.12 -15.82
C GLU A 246 -9.37 8.93 -16.73
N GLU A 247 -10.52 8.94 -17.39
CA GLU A 247 -10.95 7.95 -18.36
C GLU A 247 -10.20 8.06 -19.69
#